data_16fcc5fc787312f6d3a582f3c3ae5f30
#
_entry.id   16fcc5fc787312f6d3a582f3c3ae5f30
#
_cell.length_a   1.000
_cell.length_b   1.000
_cell.length_c   1.000
_cell.angle_alpha   90.00
_cell.angle_beta   90.00
_cell.angle_gamma   90.00
#
_symmetry.space_group_name_H-M   'P 1'
#
loop_
_entity.id
_entity.type
_entity.pdbx_description
1 polymer ?
#
loop_
_entity_poly.entity_id
_entity_poly.type
_entity_poly.pdbx_seq_one_letter_code
_entity_poly.pdbx_strand_id
1 'polypeptide(L)'
;MSKLEIHDEETCRHDFLALGSLVQRFDPGLVPLHEASLFERHCSGAEYNPAANLAKCFRMRTAVASAIVQYPPGWWIESEVRRAGVTGVYKRFAYDGVRGPRMANTYSDRGIGVRAPEVWYDRANEAGALLAPGDFDWAALFAEGARW
;
A
#
# COMPACT_ATOMS: atom_id res chain seq x y z
N MET A 1 20.87 -27.47 1.37
CA MET A 1 19.83 -26.43 1.39
C MET A 1 19.58 -26.07 2.84
N SER A 2 19.91 -24.84 3.27
CA SER A 2 19.56 -24.39 4.62
C SER A 2 18.04 -24.34 4.74
N LYS A 3 17.47 -24.93 5.78
CA LYS A 3 16.05 -24.74 6.08
C LYS A 3 15.84 -23.26 6.39
N LEU A 4 14.81 -22.68 5.80
CA LEU A 4 14.34 -21.35 6.19
C LEU A 4 13.87 -21.44 7.65
N GLU A 5 14.51 -20.69 8.54
CA GLU A 5 14.06 -20.58 9.92
C GLU A 5 12.99 -19.50 10.00
N ILE A 6 11.79 -19.92 10.36
CA ILE A 6 10.66 -19.00 10.58
C ILE A 6 10.53 -18.83 12.09
N HIS A 7 10.49 -17.60 12.55
CA HIS A 7 10.29 -17.28 13.96
C HIS A 7 8.93 -17.74 14.46
N ASP A 8 8.85 -18.11 15.73
CA ASP A 8 7.60 -18.48 16.37
C ASP A 8 6.65 -17.29 16.48
N GLU A 9 5.37 -17.55 16.35
CA GLU A 9 4.33 -16.53 16.42
C GLU A 9 4.34 -15.75 17.73
N GLU A 10 4.60 -16.43 18.85
CA GLU A 10 4.60 -15.85 20.19
C GLU A 10 5.76 -14.87 20.40
N THR A 11 6.85 -15.00 19.65
CA THR A 11 8.06 -14.17 19.78
C THR A 11 8.08 -12.99 18.82
N CYS A 12 7.11 -12.89 17.91
CA CYS A 12 7.06 -11.84 16.89
C CYS A 12 5.89 -10.88 17.11
N ARG A 13 6.14 -9.59 16.89
CA ARG A 13 5.10 -8.57 16.86
C ARG A 13 4.23 -8.67 15.61
N HIS A 14 4.83 -9.02 14.47
CA HIS A 14 4.17 -9.12 13.17
C HIS A 14 4.34 -10.52 12.57
N ASP A 15 3.26 -11.07 12.05
CA ASP A 15 3.29 -12.29 11.28
C ASP A 15 3.76 -12.03 9.83
N PHE A 16 3.50 -10.82 9.34
CA PHE A 16 3.90 -10.39 7.99
C PHE A 16 4.27 -8.91 8.00
N LEU A 17 5.47 -8.58 7.50
CA LEU A 17 5.94 -7.21 7.30
C LEU A 17 6.33 -7.02 5.83
N ALA A 18 5.67 -6.10 5.16
CA ALA A 18 5.93 -5.78 3.76
C ALA A 18 6.55 -4.39 3.60
N LEU A 19 7.38 -4.23 2.56
CA LEU A 19 7.88 -2.92 2.12
C LEU A 19 7.38 -2.64 0.71
N GLY A 20 6.64 -1.56 0.52
CA GLY A 20 6.16 -1.20 -0.81
C GLY A 20 5.36 0.09 -0.89
N SER A 21 4.94 0.45 -2.08
CA SER A 21 4.14 1.65 -2.33
C SER A 21 2.67 1.44 -2.02
N LEU A 22 2.07 2.43 -1.36
CA LEU A 22 0.63 2.54 -1.19
C LEU A 22 0.04 3.40 -2.32
N VAL A 23 -1.02 2.91 -2.93
CA VAL A 23 -1.58 3.45 -4.17
C VAL A 23 -3.06 3.71 -4.01
N GLN A 24 -3.56 4.81 -4.56
CA GLN A 24 -4.99 5.01 -4.79
C GLN A 24 -5.38 4.33 -6.10
N ARG A 25 -6.28 3.36 -6.03
CA ARG A 25 -6.87 2.76 -7.22
C ARG A 25 -8.25 3.36 -7.46
N PHE A 26 -8.46 3.90 -8.63
CA PHE A 26 -9.72 4.45 -9.10
C PHE A 26 -10.38 3.47 -10.08
N ASP A 27 -11.60 3.08 -9.77
CA ASP A 27 -12.39 2.10 -10.51
C ASP A 27 -13.64 2.79 -11.06
N PRO A 28 -13.82 2.86 -12.39
CA PRO A 28 -14.99 3.51 -13.01
C PRO A 28 -16.24 2.62 -13.00
N GLY A 29 -16.16 1.42 -12.42
CA GLY A 29 -17.24 0.44 -12.48
C GLY A 29 -17.37 -0.17 -13.88
N LEU A 30 -18.56 -0.10 -14.45
CA LEU A 30 -18.86 -0.65 -15.79
C LEU A 30 -18.69 0.37 -16.92
N VAL A 31 -18.47 1.64 -16.59
CA VAL A 31 -18.29 2.70 -17.58
C VAL A 31 -16.85 2.69 -18.10
N PRO A 32 -16.61 2.87 -19.41
CA PRO A 32 -15.26 3.04 -19.93
C PRO A 32 -14.52 4.18 -19.24
N LEU A 33 -13.23 4.03 -19.00
CA LEU A 33 -12.42 4.99 -18.25
C LEU A 33 -12.53 6.42 -18.80
N HIS A 34 -12.54 6.58 -20.14
CA HIS A 34 -12.59 7.88 -20.81
C HIS A 34 -13.98 8.55 -20.79
N GLU A 35 -15.02 7.83 -20.40
CA GLU A 35 -16.38 8.34 -20.25
C GLU A 35 -16.80 8.50 -18.77
N ALA A 36 -15.99 7.97 -17.85
CA ALA A 36 -16.34 7.93 -16.45
C ALA A 36 -16.19 9.30 -15.77
N SER A 37 -17.26 9.77 -15.16
CA SER A 37 -17.28 10.98 -14.32
C SER A 37 -17.22 10.66 -12.82
N LEU A 38 -17.43 9.40 -12.44
CA LEU A 38 -17.39 8.93 -11.05
C LEU A 38 -16.47 7.73 -10.93
N PHE A 39 -15.77 7.66 -9.83
CA PHE A 39 -14.84 6.56 -9.52
C PHE A 39 -15.02 6.09 -8.09
N GLU A 40 -15.06 4.79 -7.91
CA GLU A 40 -14.85 4.17 -6.62
C GLU A 40 -13.34 4.19 -6.30
N ARG A 41 -12.98 4.65 -5.10
CA ARG A 41 -11.59 4.75 -4.67
C ARG A 41 -11.23 3.64 -3.70
N HIS A 42 -10.13 2.93 -3.98
CA HIS A 42 -9.62 1.86 -3.16
C HIS A 42 -8.17 2.12 -2.76
N CYS A 43 -7.80 1.74 -1.54
CA CYS A 43 -6.40 1.62 -1.15
C CYS A 43 -5.84 0.32 -1.73
N SER A 44 -4.69 0.40 -2.37
CA SER A 44 -4.03 -0.71 -3.05
C SER A 44 -2.51 -0.59 -2.93
N GLY A 45 -1.81 -1.58 -3.41
CA GLY A 45 -0.36 -1.74 -3.41
C GLY A 45 -0.02 -3.21 -3.49
N ALA A 46 1.00 -3.59 -4.27
CA ALA A 46 1.33 -5.00 -4.47
C ALA A 46 1.62 -5.71 -3.14
N GLU A 47 2.33 -5.04 -2.24
CA GLU A 47 2.73 -5.54 -0.93
C GLU A 47 1.64 -5.31 0.13
N TYR A 48 0.87 -4.24 -0.01
CA TYR A 48 -0.25 -3.95 0.89
C TYR A 48 -1.42 -4.93 0.72
N ASN A 49 -1.72 -5.32 -0.52
CA ASN A 49 -2.86 -6.20 -0.79
C ASN A 49 -2.76 -7.54 -0.04
N PRO A 50 -1.62 -8.28 -0.06
CA PRO A 50 -1.49 -9.47 0.79
C PRO A 50 -1.54 -9.14 2.28
N ALA A 51 -0.91 -8.06 2.76
CA ALA A 51 -0.98 -7.67 4.15
C ALA A 51 -2.42 -7.45 4.62
N ALA A 52 -3.23 -6.73 3.83
CA ALA A 52 -4.63 -6.47 4.13
C ALA A 52 -5.49 -7.75 4.09
N ASN A 53 -5.23 -8.66 3.14
CA ASN A 53 -5.93 -9.94 3.07
C ASN A 53 -5.57 -10.86 4.25
N LEU A 54 -4.29 -10.95 4.60
CA LEU A 54 -3.83 -11.72 5.77
C LEU A 54 -4.46 -11.19 7.07
N ALA A 55 -4.53 -9.88 7.24
CA ALA A 55 -5.18 -9.27 8.39
C ALA A 55 -6.68 -9.56 8.43
N LYS A 56 -7.41 -9.28 7.32
CA LYS A 56 -8.87 -9.39 7.27
C LYS A 56 -9.39 -10.82 7.28
N CYS A 57 -8.76 -11.70 6.49
CA CYS A 57 -9.27 -13.07 6.29
C CYS A 57 -8.71 -14.06 7.31
N PHE A 58 -7.45 -13.87 7.73
CA PHE A 58 -6.75 -14.81 8.60
C PHE A 58 -6.46 -14.25 9.99
N ARG A 59 -6.81 -12.98 10.25
CA ARG A 59 -6.59 -12.29 11.54
C ARG A 59 -5.11 -12.23 11.95
N MET A 60 -4.22 -12.26 10.97
CA MET A 60 -2.78 -12.16 11.20
C MET A 60 -2.38 -10.72 11.54
N ARG A 61 -1.35 -10.59 12.36
CA ARG A 61 -0.74 -9.29 12.70
C ARG A 61 0.16 -8.86 11.56
N THR A 62 -0.30 -7.93 10.75
CA THR A 62 0.41 -7.50 9.55
C THR A 62 0.87 -6.05 9.65
N ALA A 63 1.99 -5.75 9.00
CA ALA A 63 2.51 -4.39 8.88
C ALA A 63 2.95 -4.09 7.44
N VAL A 64 2.91 -2.80 7.09
CA VAL A 64 3.47 -2.29 5.85
C VAL A 64 4.38 -1.10 6.12
N ALA A 65 5.65 -1.20 5.72
CA ALA A 65 6.58 -0.09 5.64
C ALA A 65 6.38 0.61 4.29
N SER A 66 6.10 1.91 4.31
CA SER A 66 5.77 2.66 3.10
C SER A 66 6.02 4.16 3.26
N ALA A 67 5.85 4.90 2.17
CA ALA A 67 5.84 6.35 2.18
C ALA A 67 4.42 6.91 2.21
N ILE A 68 4.23 7.96 3.00
CA ILE A 68 2.97 8.73 3.06
C ILE A 68 3.27 10.21 2.85
N VAL A 69 2.49 10.87 2.02
CA VAL A 69 2.52 12.31 1.86
C VAL A 69 1.48 12.96 2.78
N GLN A 70 1.87 14.03 3.45
CA GLN A 70 1.03 14.74 4.43
C GLN A 70 0.04 15.69 3.74
N TYR A 71 -0.99 15.10 3.13
CA TYR A 71 -2.08 15.81 2.46
C TYR A 71 -3.33 14.89 2.41
N PRO A 72 -4.53 15.38 2.01
CA PRO A 72 -5.76 14.60 2.12
C PRO A 72 -5.75 13.21 1.49
N PRO A 73 -5.17 12.97 0.29
CA PRO A 73 -5.04 11.62 -0.25
C PRO A 73 -4.19 10.67 0.61
N GLY A 74 -3.09 11.17 1.20
CA GLY A 74 -2.25 10.38 2.09
C GLY A 74 -2.95 10.01 3.39
N TRP A 75 -3.67 10.98 4.00
CA TRP A 75 -4.45 10.73 5.22
C TRP A 75 -5.57 9.71 4.98
N TRP A 76 -6.20 9.76 3.81
CA TRP A 76 -7.20 8.77 3.43
C TRP A 76 -6.60 7.38 3.31
N ILE A 77 -5.46 7.21 2.61
CA ILE A 77 -4.75 5.92 2.51
C ILE A 77 -4.40 5.39 3.90
N GLU A 78 -3.84 6.23 4.77
CA GLU A 78 -3.49 5.85 6.14
C GLU A 78 -4.71 5.36 6.93
N SER A 79 -5.86 6.00 6.71
CA SER A 79 -7.14 5.57 7.29
C SER A 79 -7.59 4.20 6.77
N GLU A 80 -7.43 3.93 5.46
CA GLU A 80 -7.78 2.65 4.85
C GLU A 80 -6.87 1.51 5.32
N VAL A 81 -5.55 1.76 5.43
CA VAL A 81 -4.59 0.80 5.97
C VAL A 81 -4.99 0.40 7.39
N ARG A 82 -5.30 1.39 8.24
CA ARG A 82 -5.76 1.15 9.62
C ARG A 82 -7.09 0.40 9.66
N ARG A 83 -8.04 0.76 8.78
CA ARG A 83 -9.34 0.07 8.66
C ARG A 83 -9.20 -1.38 8.24
N ALA A 84 -8.14 -1.70 7.46
CA ALA A 84 -7.82 -3.06 7.08
C ALA A 84 -7.19 -3.90 8.21
N GLY A 85 -6.86 -3.28 9.35
CA GLY A 85 -6.16 -3.96 10.45
C GLY A 85 -4.66 -4.10 10.23
N VAL A 86 -4.09 -3.34 9.29
CA VAL A 86 -2.66 -3.36 8.99
C VAL A 86 -1.95 -2.25 9.76
N THR A 87 -0.83 -2.57 10.39
CA THR A 87 0.05 -1.57 11.02
C THR A 87 0.85 -0.84 9.96
N GLY A 88 0.75 0.48 9.91
CA GLY A 88 1.54 1.31 9.00
C GLY A 88 2.82 1.81 9.66
N VAL A 89 3.95 1.58 9.01
CA VAL A 89 5.25 2.17 9.35
C VAL A 89 5.63 3.14 8.23
N TYR A 90 5.67 4.44 8.50
CA TYR A 90 5.69 5.41 7.42
C TYR A 90 6.88 6.35 7.46
N LYS A 91 7.58 6.46 6.34
CA LYS A 91 8.32 7.68 5.97
C LYS A 91 7.31 8.73 5.53
N ARG A 92 7.33 9.90 6.17
CA ARG A 92 6.40 11.00 5.86
C ARG A 92 7.07 12.08 5.05
N PHE A 93 6.43 12.47 3.95
CA PHE A 93 6.87 13.55 3.07
C PHE A 93 5.88 14.72 3.17
N ALA A 94 6.41 15.94 3.14
CA ALA A 94 5.58 17.12 2.99
C ALA A 94 5.12 17.28 1.53
N TYR A 95 3.96 17.88 1.33
CA TYR A 95 3.45 18.24 0.02
C TYR A 95 3.65 19.75 -0.21
N ASP A 96 4.21 20.13 -1.34
CA ASP A 96 4.49 21.53 -1.68
C ASP A 96 3.27 22.27 -2.30
N GLY A 97 2.16 21.58 -2.48
CA GLY A 97 0.95 22.11 -3.09
C GLY A 97 0.89 22.01 -4.61
N VAL A 98 1.99 21.74 -5.29
CA VAL A 98 2.08 21.79 -6.76
C VAL A 98 2.79 20.59 -7.38
N ARG A 99 4.05 20.36 -7.05
CA ARG A 99 4.94 19.39 -7.71
C ARG A 99 5.51 18.34 -6.78
N GLY A 100 5.37 18.53 -5.47
CA GLY A 100 5.98 17.69 -4.43
C GLY A 100 5.62 16.22 -4.53
N PRO A 101 6.19 15.41 -3.65
CA PRO A 101 5.82 13.99 -3.58
C PRO A 101 4.32 13.83 -3.48
N ARG A 102 3.77 12.82 -4.14
CA ARG A 102 2.34 12.51 -4.08
C ARG A 102 2.10 11.02 -3.86
N MET A 103 0.90 10.68 -3.44
CA MET A 103 0.47 9.28 -3.45
C MET A 103 0.23 8.85 -4.90
N ALA A 104 0.68 7.65 -5.24
CA ALA A 104 0.48 7.09 -6.57
C ALA A 104 -1.00 6.87 -6.88
N ASN A 105 -1.38 7.05 -8.13
CA ASN A 105 -2.71 6.74 -8.64
C ASN A 105 -2.64 5.62 -9.68
N THR A 106 -3.66 4.77 -9.67
CA THR A 106 -3.89 3.75 -10.68
C THR A 106 -5.35 3.80 -11.08
N TYR A 107 -5.61 3.86 -12.36
CA TYR A 107 -6.94 3.78 -12.93
C TYR A 107 -7.15 2.38 -13.49
N SER A 108 -8.16 1.67 -13.00
CA SER A 108 -8.37 0.26 -13.31
C SER A 108 -9.77 0.05 -13.85
N ASP A 109 -9.87 -0.05 -15.16
CA ASP A 109 -11.11 -0.42 -15.85
C ASP A 109 -11.23 -1.96 -15.87
N ARG A 110 -12.33 -2.47 -15.37
CA ARG A 110 -12.59 -3.92 -15.29
C ARG A 110 -12.85 -4.56 -16.65
N GLY A 111 -13.14 -3.76 -17.67
CA GLY A 111 -13.69 -4.27 -18.92
C GLY A 111 -15.13 -4.77 -18.75
N ILE A 112 -15.80 -5.03 -19.84
CA ILE A 112 -17.14 -5.65 -19.87
C ILE A 112 -17.40 -6.30 -21.23
N GLY A 113 -17.93 -7.50 -21.26
CA GLY A 113 -18.22 -8.23 -22.49
C GLY A 113 -16.96 -8.43 -23.33
N VAL A 114 -16.96 -7.88 -24.54
CA VAL A 114 -15.82 -7.93 -25.47
C VAL A 114 -14.76 -6.85 -25.21
N ARG A 115 -15.06 -5.87 -24.36
CA ARG A 115 -14.12 -4.83 -23.98
C ARG A 115 -13.15 -5.36 -22.91
N ALA A 116 -11.87 -5.41 -23.27
CA ALA A 116 -10.82 -5.88 -22.35
C ALA A 116 -10.66 -4.93 -21.15
N PRO A 117 -10.20 -5.44 -19.98
CA PRO A 117 -9.79 -4.60 -18.87
C PRO A 117 -8.55 -3.79 -19.23
N GLU A 118 -8.46 -2.57 -18.71
CA GLU A 118 -7.31 -1.68 -18.90
C GLU A 118 -6.85 -1.12 -17.57
N VAL A 119 -5.53 -0.92 -17.42
CA VAL A 119 -4.93 -0.32 -16.23
C VAL A 119 -3.96 0.78 -16.64
N TRP A 120 -4.15 1.96 -16.09
CA TRP A 120 -3.31 3.13 -16.32
C TRP A 120 -2.66 3.57 -15.02
N TYR A 121 -1.37 3.84 -15.08
CA TYR A 121 -0.57 4.24 -13.92
C TYR A 121 -0.20 5.71 -14.00
N ASP A 122 -0.55 6.47 -12.96
CA ASP A 122 -0.08 7.84 -12.75
C ASP A 122 0.80 7.86 -11.49
N ARG A 123 2.07 7.52 -11.68
CA ARG A 123 3.06 7.33 -10.62
C ARG A 123 4.20 8.33 -10.66
N ALA A 124 4.12 9.37 -11.48
CA ALA A 124 5.15 10.41 -11.50
C ALA A 124 5.29 11.07 -10.11
N ASN A 125 6.50 11.19 -9.60
CA ASN A 125 6.80 11.80 -8.30
C ASN A 125 6.13 11.11 -7.10
N GLU A 126 5.84 9.81 -7.20
CA GLU A 126 5.25 9.09 -6.07
C GLU A 126 6.22 9.00 -4.90
N ALA A 127 5.68 9.14 -3.70
CA ALA A 127 6.46 9.09 -2.47
C ALA A 127 7.20 7.75 -2.27
N GLY A 128 6.58 6.63 -2.69
CA GLY A 128 7.19 5.31 -2.60
C GLY A 128 8.51 5.18 -3.39
N ALA A 129 8.62 5.88 -4.52
CA ALA A 129 9.84 5.89 -5.34
C ALA A 129 10.95 6.80 -4.75
N LEU A 130 10.64 7.59 -3.74
CA LEU A 130 11.58 8.49 -3.07
C LEU A 130 12.16 7.89 -1.79
N LEU A 131 11.77 6.68 -1.43
CA LEU A 131 12.34 5.97 -0.29
C LEU A 131 13.82 5.69 -0.53
N ALA A 132 14.62 5.91 0.51
CA ALA A 132 16.07 5.74 0.50
C ALA A 132 16.54 4.87 1.66
N PRO A 133 17.73 4.28 1.57
CA PRO A 133 18.35 3.62 2.71
C PRO A 133 18.43 4.56 3.92
N GLY A 134 18.01 4.07 5.09
CA GLY A 134 17.96 4.86 6.34
C GLY A 134 16.62 5.54 6.62
N ASP A 135 15.62 5.44 5.74
CA ASP A 135 14.28 5.98 6.00
C ASP A 135 13.50 5.19 7.05
N PHE A 136 13.89 3.96 7.31
CA PHE A 136 13.32 3.10 8.36
C PHE A 136 14.42 2.57 9.27
N ASP A 137 14.14 2.48 10.55
CA ASP A 137 14.95 1.75 11.51
C ASP A 137 14.63 0.24 11.42
N TRP A 138 15.26 -0.41 10.45
CA TRP A 138 15.08 -1.85 10.24
C TRP A 138 15.55 -2.68 11.42
N ALA A 139 16.60 -2.22 12.13
CA ALA A 139 17.10 -2.94 13.30
C ALA A 139 16.04 -2.98 14.41
N ALA A 140 15.38 -1.84 14.67
CA ALA A 140 14.29 -1.79 15.64
C ALA A 140 13.07 -2.62 15.17
N LEU A 141 12.67 -2.51 13.90
CA LEU A 141 11.53 -3.26 13.35
C LEU A 141 11.74 -4.78 13.43
N PHE A 142 12.93 -5.25 13.11
CA PHE A 142 13.24 -6.69 13.20
C PHE A 142 13.53 -7.16 14.63
N ALA A 143 13.97 -6.27 15.53
CA ALA A 143 14.09 -6.61 16.96
C ALA A 143 12.73 -6.88 17.60
N GLU A 144 11.66 -6.24 17.13
CA GLU A 144 10.28 -6.53 17.54
C GLU A 144 9.76 -7.87 16.97
N GLY A 145 10.45 -8.44 15.99
CA GLY A 145 10.16 -9.70 15.33
C GLY A 145 9.13 -9.60 14.20
N ALA A 146 9.51 -10.18 13.06
CA ALA A 146 8.61 -10.45 11.95
C ALA A 146 8.84 -11.88 11.46
N ARG A 147 7.77 -12.64 11.19
CA ARG A 147 7.88 -14.03 10.72
C ARG A 147 8.19 -14.10 9.23
N TRP A 148 7.60 -13.20 8.46
CA TRP A 148 7.75 -13.09 7.01
C TRP A 148 7.95 -11.65 6.58
#